data_7c4636f531c0c1c777e4d8ade8da9038
#
_entry.id   7c4636f531c0c1c777e4d8ade8da9038
#
_cell.length_a   1.000
_cell.length_b   1.000
_cell.length_c   1.000
_cell.angle_alpha   90.00
_cell.angle_beta   90.00
_cell.angle_gamma   90.00
#
_symmetry.space_group_name_H-M   'P 1'
#
loop_
_entity.id
_entity.type
_entity.pdbx_description
1 polymer ?
#
loop_
_entity_poly.entity_id
_entity_poly.type
_entity_poly.pdbx_seq_one_letter_code
_entity_poly.pdbx_strand_id
1 'polypeptide(L)'
;MLAADLKKQLRSGERPQGDEILIEKMVAGLGDPRGLMRLTFAESLGAIGTAAVPALCHALRTHENVTVRRAAAKTLTLIADPEALPVLVDALLNDGDPVVQGSAVGAMAATGECAVDALIAVLSSSESSSMHLGLASWGLAFVGAQAPAALRRAARSSHTEVRIAAIAALGEQIQSLNDQEARELVIEALGDSAELVRAEAVILLGKLHEPTWATPLLKPLLGDNSAQVRKNTALSLMKLGAIDALPDLESAAGSEASPEVKPILNLSIQQLRQHQEDSKEG
;
A
#
# COMPACT_ATOMS: atom_id res chain seq x y z
N MET A 1 9.38 -21.58 -31.79
CA MET A 1 8.14 -21.66 -32.58
C MET A 1 6.96 -21.11 -31.77
N LEU A 2 6.48 -21.77 -30.73
CA LEU A 2 5.30 -21.33 -29.94
C LEU A 2 5.31 -19.85 -29.52
N ALA A 3 6.37 -19.37 -28.83
CA ALA A 3 6.41 -17.97 -28.38
C ALA A 3 6.43 -16.93 -29.53
N ALA A 4 6.94 -17.29 -30.72
CA ALA A 4 6.91 -16.42 -31.87
C ALA A 4 5.48 -16.29 -32.43
N ASP A 5 4.75 -17.40 -32.44
CA ASP A 5 3.36 -17.44 -32.90
C ASP A 5 2.44 -16.69 -31.93
N LEU A 6 2.62 -16.89 -30.61
CA LEU A 6 1.90 -16.15 -29.57
C LEU A 6 2.19 -14.64 -29.65
N LYS A 7 3.44 -14.25 -29.84
CA LYS A 7 3.80 -12.84 -30.00
C LYS A 7 3.15 -12.19 -31.23
N LYS A 8 2.98 -12.96 -32.32
CA LYS A 8 2.30 -12.49 -33.52
C LYS A 8 0.80 -12.30 -33.23
N GLN A 9 0.17 -13.27 -32.56
CA GLN A 9 -1.25 -13.18 -32.13
C GLN A 9 -1.50 -11.98 -31.24
N LEU A 10 -0.68 -11.77 -30.18
CA LEU A 10 -0.81 -10.60 -29.31
C LEU A 10 -0.70 -9.27 -30.07
N ARG A 11 0.21 -9.18 -31.07
CA ARG A 11 0.38 -7.97 -31.90
C ARG A 11 -0.79 -7.72 -32.84
N SER A 12 -1.46 -8.77 -33.33
CA SER A 12 -2.67 -8.66 -34.18
C SER A 12 -3.93 -8.41 -33.35
N GLY A 13 -3.85 -8.40 -32.02
CA GLY A 13 -5.01 -8.28 -31.13
C GLY A 13 -5.82 -9.57 -31.02
N GLU A 14 -5.31 -10.69 -31.54
CA GLU A 14 -5.93 -11.99 -31.41
C GLU A 14 -5.62 -12.59 -30.03
N ARG A 15 -6.64 -13.14 -29.37
CA ARG A 15 -6.45 -13.86 -28.12
C ARG A 15 -6.00 -15.28 -28.41
N PRO A 16 -4.94 -15.79 -27.73
CA PRO A 16 -4.59 -17.20 -27.82
C PRO A 16 -5.75 -18.09 -27.38
N GLN A 17 -5.83 -19.29 -27.96
CA GLN A 17 -6.82 -20.26 -27.53
C GLN A 17 -6.52 -20.73 -26.10
N GLY A 18 -7.57 -20.83 -25.27
CA GLY A 18 -7.46 -21.23 -23.87
C GLY A 18 -7.57 -22.75 -23.67
N ASP A 19 -7.02 -23.57 -24.59
CA ASP A 19 -6.98 -25.02 -24.37
C ASP A 19 -5.95 -25.39 -23.28
N GLU A 20 -6.26 -26.41 -22.50
CA GLU A 20 -5.47 -26.82 -21.33
C GLU A 20 -4.02 -27.15 -21.68
N ILE A 21 -3.78 -27.85 -22.80
CA ILE A 21 -2.45 -28.25 -23.25
C ILE A 21 -1.59 -27.02 -23.60
N LEU A 22 -2.21 -26.02 -24.22
CA LEU A 22 -1.51 -24.78 -24.57
C LEU A 22 -1.21 -23.96 -23.32
N ILE A 23 -2.15 -23.86 -22.38
CA ILE A 23 -1.95 -23.18 -21.09
C ILE A 23 -0.79 -23.83 -20.32
N GLU A 24 -0.76 -25.17 -20.19
CA GLU A 24 0.32 -25.87 -19.51
C GLU A 24 1.71 -25.59 -20.14
N LYS A 25 1.79 -25.60 -21.48
CA LYS A 25 3.02 -25.28 -22.21
C LYS A 25 3.47 -23.82 -21.95
N MET A 26 2.55 -22.89 -21.85
CA MET A 26 2.86 -21.50 -21.53
C MET A 26 3.30 -21.33 -20.09
N VAL A 27 2.65 -22.01 -19.14
CA VAL A 27 3.06 -22.02 -17.72
C VAL A 27 4.46 -22.60 -17.57
N ALA A 28 4.79 -23.69 -18.24
CA ALA A 28 6.14 -24.23 -18.28
C ALA A 28 7.15 -23.21 -18.88
N GLY A 29 6.71 -22.44 -19.87
CA GLY A 29 7.49 -21.36 -20.49
C GLY A 29 7.78 -20.18 -19.58
N LEU A 30 7.08 -20.01 -18.45
CA LEU A 30 7.39 -19.00 -17.44
C LEU A 30 8.75 -19.23 -16.74
N GLY A 31 9.34 -20.42 -16.90
CA GLY A 31 10.70 -20.75 -16.45
C GLY A 31 11.78 -20.50 -17.48
N ASP A 32 11.50 -20.02 -18.69
CA ASP A 32 12.51 -19.80 -19.73
C ASP A 32 13.60 -18.82 -19.27
N PRO A 33 14.90 -19.11 -19.47
CA PRO A 33 15.97 -18.22 -19.02
C PRO A 33 15.94 -16.85 -19.72
N ARG A 34 15.32 -16.75 -20.88
CA ARG A 34 15.20 -15.50 -21.65
C ARG A 34 14.00 -14.68 -21.18
N GLY A 35 14.25 -13.50 -20.61
CA GLY A 35 13.20 -12.64 -20.06
C GLY A 35 12.06 -12.27 -21.03
N LEU A 36 12.40 -11.99 -22.31
CA LEU A 36 11.40 -11.68 -23.34
C LEU A 36 10.48 -12.86 -23.66
N MET A 37 10.97 -14.10 -23.53
CA MET A 37 10.13 -15.28 -23.72
C MET A 37 9.15 -15.46 -22.56
N ARG A 38 9.65 -15.31 -21.33
CA ARG A 38 8.75 -15.31 -20.14
C ARG A 38 7.66 -14.26 -20.24
N LEU A 39 8.02 -13.04 -20.66
CA LEU A 39 7.06 -11.96 -20.84
C LEU A 39 5.99 -12.33 -21.87
N THR A 40 6.38 -12.87 -23.02
CA THR A 40 5.43 -13.31 -24.06
C THR A 40 4.45 -14.36 -23.51
N PHE A 41 4.92 -15.35 -22.73
CA PHE A 41 4.04 -16.35 -22.14
C PHE A 41 3.12 -15.74 -21.08
N ALA A 42 3.64 -14.86 -20.23
CA ALA A 42 2.84 -14.17 -19.21
C ALA A 42 1.72 -13.31 -19.85
N GLU A 43 2.07 -12.51 -20.87
CA GLU A 43 1.09 -11.69 -21.62
C GLU A 43 0.04 -12.57 -22.33
N SER A 44 0.46 -13.70 -22.90
CA SER A 44 -0.47 -14.63 -23.55
C SER A 44 -1.43 -15.30 -22.57
N LEU A 45 -0.94 -15.74 -21.41
CA LEU A 45 -1.77 -16.28 -20.33
C LEU A 45 -2.71 -15.19 -19.77
N GLY A 46 -2.21 -13.95 -19.60
CA GLY A 46 -3.03 -12.81 -19.23
C GLY A 46 -4.16 -12.52 -20.24
N ALA A 47 -3.86 -12.63 -21.55
CA ALA A 47 -4.85 -12.45 -22.62
C ALA A 47 -5.89 -13.58 -22.68
N ILE A 48 -5.54 -14.80 -22.30
CA ILE A 48 -6.48 -15.92 -22.12
C ILE A 48 -7.46 -15.61 -21.00
N GLY A 49 -6.97 -15.03 -19.90
CA GLY A 49 -7.80 -14.64 -18.77
C GLY A 49 -8.10 -15.80 -17.81
N THR A 50 -9.35 -15.86 -17.32
CA THR A 50 -9.79 -16.78 -16.25
C THR A 50 -9.49 -18.26 -16.51
N ALA A 51 -9.52 -18.71 -17.75
CA ALA A 51 -9.19 -20.10 -18.08
C ALA A 51 -7.75 -20.50 -17.71
N ALA A 52 -6.82 -19.52 -17.58
CA ALA A 52 -5.44 -19.77 -17.15
C ALA A 52 -5.27 -19.78 -15.62
N VAL A 53 -6.24 -19.29 -14.84
CA VAL A 53 -6.13 -19.13 -13.38
C VAL A 53 -5.83 -20.46 -12.67
N PRO A 54 -6.51 -21.58 -12.93
CA PRO A 54 -6.23 -22.83 -12.24
C PRO A 54 -4.78 -23.30 -12.42
N ALA A 55 -4.25 -23.24 -13.64
CA ALA A 55 -2.87 -23.67 -13.93
C ALA A 55 -1.83 -22.73 -13.31
N LEU A 56 -2.08 -21.42 -13.33
CA LEU A 56 -1.22 -20.42 -12.67
C LEU A 56 -1.22 -20.58 -11.17
N CYS A 57 -2.38 -20.80 -10.55
CA CYS A 57 -2.50 -21.07 -9.12
C CYS A 57 -1.80 -22.37 -8.72
N HIS A 58 -1.93 -23.42 -9.53
CA HIS A 58 -1.19 -24.65 -9.30
C HIS A 58 0.33 -24.42 -9.36
N ALA A 59 0.82 -23.73 -10.38
CA ALA A 59 2.23 -23.41 -10.53
C ALA A 59 2.75 -22.52 -9.38
N LEU A 60 1.99 -21.52 -8.95
CA LEU A 60 2.34 -20.66 -7.81
C LEU A 60 2.52 -21.46 -6.52
N ARG A 61 1.62 -22.41 -6.25
CA ARG A 61 1.63 -23.22 -5.03
C ARG A 61 2.72 -24.29 -5.01
N THR A 62 3.00 -24.95 -6.15
CA THR A 62 3.72 -26.24 -6.16
C THR A 62 5.02 -26.23 -6.93
N HIS A 63 5.27 -25.23 -7.80
CA HIS A 63 6.42 -25.30 -8.69
C HIS A 63 7.73 -25.05 -7.96
N GLU A 64 8.72 -25.95 -8.10
CA GLU A 64 10.03 -25.89 -7.44
C GLU A 64 10.84 -24.65 -7.85
N ASN A 65 10.78 -24.28 -9.14
CA ASN A 65 11.51 -23.11 -9.66
C ASN A 65 10.83 -21.81 -9.26
N VAL A 66 11.51 -21.05 -8.41
CA VAL A 66 11.04 -19.74 -7.92
C VAL A 66 10.74 -18.73 -9.04
N THR A 67 11.45 -18.84 -10.19
CA THR A 67 11.19 -17.97 -11.34
C THR A 67 9.79 -18.19 -11.90
N VAL A 68 9.32 -19.44 -11.92
CA VAL A 68 7.95 -19.78 -12.35
C VAL A 68 6.93 -19.26 -11.34
N ARG A 69 7.16 -19.47 -10.03
CA ARG A 69 6.25 -18.95 -9.00
C ARG A 69 6.12 -17.43 -9.06
N ARG A 70 7.25 -16.70 -9.17
CA ARG A 70 7.26 -15.23 -9.36
C ARG A 70 6.48 -14.79 -10.60
N ALA A 71 6.68 -15.49 -11.72
CA ALA A 71 6.02 -15.18 -12.98
C ALA A 71 4.52 -15.52 -12.92
N ALA A 72 4.13 -16.64 -12.30
CA ALA A 72 2.74 -17.02 -12.09
C ALA A 72 1.98 -15.96 -11.27
N ALA A 73 2.55 -15.52 -10.12
CA ALA A 73 1.93 -14.47 -9.31
C ALA A 73 1.77 -13.15 -10.09
N LYS A 74 2.81 -12.72 -10.85
CA LYS A 74 2.72 -11.54 -11.71
C LYS A 74 1.70 -11.68 -12.84
N THR A 75 1.56 -12.87 -13.41
CA THR A 75 0.56 -13.11 -14.47
C THR A 75 -0.86 -13.05 -13.90
N LEU A 76 -1.08 -13.55 -12.68
CA LEU A 76 -2.36 -13.42 -11.98
C LEU A 76 -2.75 -11.95 -11.76
N THR A 77 -1.79 -11.04 -11.61
CA THR A 77 -2.07 -9.58 -11.56
C THR A 77 -2.70 -9.07 -12.87
N LEU A 78 -2.29 -9.61 -14.03
CA LEU A 78 -2.85 -9.22 -15.33
C LEU A 78 -4.28 -9.72 -15.53
N ILE A 79 -4.62 -10.87 -14.90
CA ILE A 79 -5.94 -11.46 -15.00
C ILE A 79 -6.91 -10.84 -13.98
N ALA A 80 -6.42 -10.58 -12.78
CA ALA A 80 -7.16 -9.96 -11.68
C ALA A 80 -8.44 -10.74 -11.28
N ASP A 81 -8.37 -12.07 -11.30
CA ASP A 81 -9.50 -12.93 -11.00
C ASP A 81 -9.58 -13.25 -9.50
N PRO A 82 -10.72 -12.94 -8.83
CA PRO A 82 -10.87 -13.22 -7.39
C PRO A 82 -10.78 -14.71 -7.02
N GLU A 83 -10.98 -15.64 -7.94
CA GLU A 83 -10.81 -17.08 -7.67
C GLU A 83 -9.37 -17.44 -7.27
N ALA A 84 -8.39 -16.61 -7.64
CA ALA A 84 -7.00 -16.79 -7.23
C ALA A 84 -6.73 -16.41 -5.76
N LEU A 85 -7.60 -15.65 -5.09
CA LEU A 85 -7.35 -15.08 -3.76
C LEU A 85 -6.89 -16.10 -2.71
N PRO A 86 -7.50 -17.30 -2.56
CA PRO A 86 -7.03 -18.26 -1.56
C PRO A 86 -5.58 -18.70 -1.77
N VAL A 87 -5.15 -18.84 -3.03
CA VAL A 87 -3.77 -19.24 -3.38
C VAL A 87 -2.81 -18.09 -3.22
N LEU A 88 -3.23 -16.87 -3.51
CA LEU A 88 -2.43 -15.67 -3.33
C LEU A 88 -2.19 -15.37 -1.84
N VAL A 89 -3.18 -15.58 -0.98
CA VAL A 89 -3.03 -15.49 0.49
C VAL A 89 -2.05 -16.54 0.98
N ASP A 90 -2.17 -17.79 0.53
CA ASP A 90 -1.22 -18.85 0.88
C ASP A 90 0.21 -18.50 0.45
N ALA A 91 0.40 -17.98 -0.76
CA ALA A 91 1.70 -17.55 -1.26
C ALA A 91 2.27 -16.35 -0.47
N LEU A 92 1.42 -15.40 -0.05
CA LEU A 92 1.84 -14.30 0.82
C LEU A 92 2.38 -14.80 2.15
N LEU A 93 1.68 -15.76 2.78
CA LEU A 93 1.99 -16.19 4.13
C LEU A 93 3.10 -17.26 4.18
N ASN A 94 3.19 -18.12 3.17
CA ASN A 94 3.96 -19.36 3.25
C ASN A 94 5.06 -19.51 2.18
N ASP A 95 5.11 -18.70 1.10
CA ASP A 95 6.22 -18.81 0.15
C ASP A 95 7.53 -18.29 0.77
N GLY A 96 8.60 -19.05 0.62
CA GLY A 96 9.92 -18.66 1.15
C GLY A 96 10.59 -17.50 0.39
N ASP A 97 10.02 -17.03 -0.71
CA ASP A 97 10.62 -15.98 -1.54
C ASP A 97 9.85 -14.65 -1.39
N PRO A 98 10.51 -13.58 -0.91
CA PRO A 98 9.84 -12.30 -0.67
C PRO A 98 9.31 -11.63 -1.95
N VAL A 99 9.85 -11.96 -3.14
CA VAL A 99 9.34 -11.44 -4.41
C VAL A 99 8.06 -12.14 -4.81
N VAL A 100 7.90 -13.42 -4.48
CA VAL A 100 6.63 -14.15 -4.65
C VAL A 100 5.58 -13.55 -3.72
N GLN A 101 5.90 -13.37 -2.43
CA GLN A 101 5.01 -12.76 -1.43
C GLN A 101 4.50 -11.39 -1.89
N GLY A 102 5.41 -10.48 -2.29
CA GLY A 102 5.04 -9.15 -2.78
C GLY A 102 4.23 -9.19 -4.08
N SER A 103 4.56 -10.12 -4.99
CA SER A 103 3.80 -10.29 -6.25
C SER A 103 2.40 -10.87 -5.99
N ALA A 104 2.25 -11.73 -5.00
CA ALA A 104 0.95 -12.26 -4.58
C ALA A 104 0.05 -11.13 -4.05
N VAL A 105 0.57 -10.24 -3.20
CA VAL A 105 -0.19 -9.07 -2.74
C VAL A 105 -0.56 -8.14 -3.89
N GLY A 106 0.35 -7.92 -4.84
CA GLY A 106 0.03 -7.16 -6.05
C GLY A 106 -1.10 -7.76 -6.86
N ALA A 107 -1.14 -9.09 -6.98
CA ALA A 107 -2.23 -9.81 -7.65
C ALA A 107 -3.55 -9.75 -6.84
N MET A 108 -3.48 -9.86 -5.50
CA MET A 108 -4.64 -9.63 -4.63
C MET A 108 -5.20 -8.23 -4.84
N ALA A 109 -4.36 -7.20 -4.75
CA ALA A 109 -4.77 -5.81 -4.90
C ALA A 109 -5.40 -5.52 -6.28
N ALA A 110 -4.95 -6.20 -7.34
CA ALA A 110 -5.54 -6.07 -8.67
C ALA A 110 -6.98 -6.58 -8.74
N THR A 111 -7.42 -7.48 -7.85
CA THR A 111 -8.82 -7.93 -7.77
C THR A 111 -9.76 -6.88 -7.14
N GLY A 112 -9.22 -5.73 -6.70
CA GLY A 112 -9.99 -4.62 -6.15
C GLY A 112 -10.66 -4.97 -4.80
N GLU A 113 -11.91 -4.58 -4.65
CA GLU A 113 -12.67 -4.74 -3.40
C GLU A 113 -12.68 -6.18 -2.87
N CYS A 114 -12.64 -7.18 -3.76
CA CYS A 114 -12.63 -8.58 -3.39
C CYS A 114 -11.45 -8.99 -2.49
N ALA A 115 -10.30 -8.27 -2.59
CA ALA A 115 -9.13 -8.54 -1.77
C ALA A 115 -9.21 -7.99 -0.35
N VAL A 116 -10.09 -7.04 -0.07
CA VAL A 116 -10.07 -6.26 1.19
C VAL A 116 -10.21 -7.15 2.40
N ASP A 117 -11.20 -8.06 2.41
CA ASP A 117 -11.42 -8.94 3.56
C ASP A 117 -10.23 -9.90 3.81
N ALA A 118 -9.60 -10.37 2.73
CA ALA A 118 -8.42 -11.22 2.83
C ALA A 118 -7.20 -10.45 3.39
N LEU A 119 -6.98 -9.21 2.94
CA LEU A 119 -5.93 -8.35 3.45
C LEU A 119 -6.17 -7.97 4.93
N ILE A 120 -7.41 -7.67 5.31
CA ILE A 120 -7.80 -7.41 6.70
C ILE A 120 -7.57 -8.66 7.57
N ALA A 121 -7.86 -9.85 7.07
CA ALA A 121 -7.60 -11.10 7.81
C ALA A 121 -6.11 -11.27 8.12
N VAL A 122 -5.23 -10.97 7.16
CA VAL A 122 -3.77 -10.97 7.37
C VAL A 122 -3.36 -9.93 8.42
N LEU A 123 -3.89 -8.71 8.35
CA LEU A 123 -3.61 -7.63 9.30
C LEU A 123 -4.11 -7.92 10.73
N SER A 124 -5.17 -8.71 10.85
CA SER A 124 -5.78 -9.08 12.15
C SER A 124 -5.14 -10.30 12.78
N SER A 125 -4.30 -11.04 12.05
CA SER A 125 -3.71 -12.28 12.53
C SER A 125 -2.51 -12.03 13.44
N SER A 126 -2.53 -12.61 14.64
CA SER A 126 -1.38 -12.60 15.56
C SER A 126 -0.17 -13.41 15.05
N GLU A 127 -0.35 -14.23 14.03
CA GLU A 127 0.71 -15.04 13.42
C GLU A 127 1.41 -14.30 12.26
N SER A 128 0.88 -13.16 11.84
CA SER A 128 1.47 -12.35 10.77
C SER A 128 2.78 -11.71 11.20
N SER A 129 3.84 -11.93 10.42
CA SER A 129 5.12 -11.26 10.61
C SER A 129 5.02 -9.76 10.25
N SER A 130 5.99 -8.95 10.68
CA SER A 130 6.07 -7.53 10.28
C SER A 130 6.12 -7.34 8.77
N MET A 131 6.73 -8.29 8.03
CA MET A 131 6.73 -8.28 6.56
C MET A 131 5.32 -8.52 6.01
N HIS A 132 4.57 -9.50 6.54
CA HIS A 132 3.19 -9.76 6.11
C HIS A 132 2.29 -8.56 6.37
N LEU A 133 2.41 -7.94 7.56
CA LEU A 133 1.65 -6.73 7.91
C LEU A 133 1.98 -5.57 6.95
N GLY A 134 3.27 -5.34 6.64
CA GLY A 134 3.69 -4.30 5.71
C GLY A 134 3.17 -4.52 4.29
N LEU A 135 3.24 -5.76 3.78
CA LEU A 135 2.74 -6.12 2.47
C LEU A 135 1.21 -6.00 2.39
N ALA A 136 0.48 -6.49 3.40
CA ALA A 136 -0.97 -6.39 3.45
C ALA A 136 -1.44 -4.93 3.56
N SER A 137 -0.75 -4.09 4.35
CA SER A 137 -0.99 -2.64 4.43
C SER A 137 -0.79 -1.96 3.08
N TRP A 138 0.30 -2.30 2.36
CA TRP A 138 0.53 -1.79 1.01
C TRP A 138 -0.58 -2.22 0.04
N GLY A 139 -0.99 -3.49 0.09
CA GLY A 139 -2.09 -4.00 -0.74
C GLY A 139 -3.40 -3.27 -0.47
N LEU A 140 -3.73 -3.02 0.80
CA LEU A 140 -4.93 -2.28 1.19
C LEU A 140 -4.89 -0.83 0.70
N ALA A 141 -3.73 -0.18 0.79
CA ALA A 141 -3.53 1.18 0.27
C ALA A 141 -3.74 1.25 -1.25
N PHE A 142 -3.27 0.23 -1.98
CA PHE A 142 -3.45 0.16 -3.43
C PHE A 142 -4.92 -0.03 -3.85
N VAL A 143 -5.68 -0.81 -3.09
CA VAL A 143 -7.13 -1.02 -3.32
C VAL A 143 -7.95 0.23 -2.95
N GLY A 144 -7.41 1.11 -2.13
CA GLY A 144 -8.11 2.18 -1.42
C GLY A 144 -9.15 2.96 -2.21
N ALA A 145 -8.78 3.49 -3.38
CA ALA A 145 -9.70 4.27 -4.21
C ALA A 145 -10.85 3.45 -4.79
N GLN A 146 -10.68 2.12 -4.90
CA GLN A 146 -11.67 1.22 -5.50
C GLN A 146 -12.67 0.65 -4.48
N ALA A 147 -12.36 0.72 -3.17
CA ALA A 147 -13.16 0.12 -2.11
C ALA A 147 -13.43 1.08 -0.92
N PRO A 148 -14.00 2.28 -1.15
CA PRO A 148 -14.14 3.29 -0.11
C PRO A 148 -14.94 2.80 1.10
N ALA A 149 -16.06 2.10 0.90
CA ALA A 149 -16.89 1.60 1.99
C ALA A 149 -16.15 0.56 2.87
N ALA A 150 -15.35 -0.30 2.25
CA ALA A 150 -14.58 -1.30 2.98
C ALA A 150 -13.45 -0.66 3.81
N LEU A 151 -12.75 0.33 3.26
CA LEU A 151 -11.75 1.08 4.02
C LEU A 151 -12.33 1.86 5.20
N ARG A 152 -13.51 2.45 5.05
CA ARG A 152 -14.20 3.15 6.15
C ARG A 152 -14.55 2.19 7.29
N ARG A 153 -14.99 0.96 6.97
CA ARG A 153 -15.19 -0.09 7.99
C ARG A 153 -13.88 -0.48 8.65
N ALA A 154 -12.82 -0.68 7.85
CA ALA A 154 -11.49 -1.03 8.34
C ALA A 154 -10.90 0.04 9.28
N ALA A 155 -11.11 1.33 8.98
CA ALA A 155 -10.66 2.44 9.83
C ALA A 155 -11.28 2.44 11.24
N ARG A 156 -12.43 1.76 11.41
CA ARG A 156 -13.11 1.58 12.71
C ARG A 156 -12.96 0.16 13.29
N SER A 157 -12.02 -0.63 12.79
CA SER A 157 -11.75 -1.99 13.26
C SER A 157 -11.31 -2.01 14.73
N SER A 158 -11.63 -3.09 15.44
CA SER A 158 -11.08 -3.33 16.78
C SER A 158 -9.57 -3.61 16.76
N HIS A 159 -9.01 -4.06 15.64
CA HIS A 159 -7.60 -4.36 15.46
C HIS A 159 -6.80 -3.12 15.09
N THR A 160 -5.80 -2.79 15.89
CA THR A 160 -4.96 -1.60 15.69
C THR A 160 -4.26 -1.59 14.33
N GLU A 161 -3.68 -2.72 13.91
CA GLU A 161 -2.98 -2.85 12.64
C GLU A 161 -3.90 -2.60 11.43
N VAL A 162 -5.16 -3.03 11.53
CA VAL A 162 -6.17 -2.77 10.49
C VAL A 162 -6.49 -1.28 10.43
N ARG A 163 -6.66 -0.61 11.58
CA ARG A 163 -6.92 0.84 11.60
C ARG A 163 -5.75 1.63 11.02
N ILE A 164 -4.50 1.30 11.41
CA ILE A 164 -3.29 1.94 10.85
C ILE A 164 -3.28 1.84 9.32
N ALA A 165 -3.43 0.63 8.79
CA ALA A 165 -3.40 0.38 7.36
C ALA A 165 -4.55 1.09 6.62
N ALA A 166 -5.75 1.09 7.21
CA ALA A 166 -6.90 1.78 6.63
C ALA A 166 -6.71 3.31 6.59
N ILE A 167 -6.23 3.92 7.68
CA ILE A 167 -5.95 5.37 7.72
C ILE A 167 -4.88 5.74 6.69
N ALA A 168 -3.79 4.96 6.58
CA ALA A 168 -2.77 5.18 5.55
C ALA A 168 -3.35 5.16 4.12
N ALA A 169 -4.34 4.31 3.89
CA ALA A 169 -4.98 4.12 2.59
C ALA A 169 -6.01 5.22 2.22
N LEU A 170 -6.47 6.05 3.16
CA LEU A 170 -7.46 7.09 2.89
C LEU A 170 -6.93 8.27 2.05
N GLY A 171 -5.59 8.39 1.90
CA GLY A 171 -4.96 9.51 1.23
C GLY A 171 -5.49 9.74 -0.19
N GLU A 172 -5.60 8.68 -0.99
CA GLU A 172 -6.10 8.75 -2.36
C GLU A 172 -7.57 9.20 -2.42
N GLN A 173 -8.41 8.73 -1.50
CA GLN A 173 -9.82 9.15 -1.42
C GLN A 173 -9.95 10.64 -1.10
N ILE A 174 -9.10 11.15 -0.22
CA ILE A 174 -9.11 12.57 0.14
C ILE A 174 -8.63 13.43 -1.03
N GLN A 175 -7.50 13.06 -1.65
CA GLN A 175 -6.86 13.87 -2.70
C GLN A 175 -7.60 13.81 -4.04
N SER A 176 -8.00 12.61 -4.47
CA SER A 176 -8.56 12.42 -5.81
C SER A 176 -10.08 12.50 -5.83
N LEU A 177 -10.76 12.08 -4.76
CA LEU A 177 -12.22 12.04 -4.68
C LEU A 177 -12.81 13.14 -3.81
N ASN A 178 -11.99 13.92 -3.11
CA ASN A 178 -12.42 14.93 -2.13
C ASN A 178 -13.44 14.38 -1.12
N ASP A 179 -13.23 13.15 -0.65
CA ASP A 179 -14.15 12.40 0.19
C ASP A 179 -14.19 12.98 1.61
N GLN A 180 -15.32 13.59 1.95
CA GLN A 180 -15.52 14.23 3.25
C GLN A 180 -15.54 13.23 4.41
N GLU A 181 -16.11 12.03 4.20
CA GLU A 181 -16.17 11.00 5.23
C GLU A 181 -14.76 10.42 5.51
N ALA A 182 -13.90 10.32 4.47
CA ALA A 182 -12.50 9.97 4.65
C ALA A 182 -11.75 11.03 5.48
N ARG A 183 -12.03 12.33 5.28
CA ARG A 183 -11.48 13.42 6.11
C ARG A 183 -11.90 13.31 7.57
N GLU A 184 -13.17 13.00 7.83
CA GLU A 184 -13.70 12.80 9.18
C GLU A 184 -13.01 11.62 9.89
N LEU A 185 -12.78 10.52 9.18
CA LEU A 185 -12.06 9.38 9.73
C LEU A 185 -10.61 9.71 10.12
N VAL A 186 -9.92 10.53 9.35
CA VAL A 186 -8.57 11.00 9.72
C VAL A 186 -8.63 11.87 10.97
N ILE A 187 -9.63 12.74 11.10
CA ILE A 187 -9.83 13.55 12.31
C ILE A 187 -10.13 12.67 13.53
N GLU A 188 -11.02 11.68 13.38
CA GLU A 188 -11.31 10.69 14.44
C GLU A 188 -10.00 9.97 14.87
N ALA A 189 -9.17 9.56 13.91
CA ALA A 189 -7.93 8.84 14.15
C ALA A 189 -6.85 9.66 14.90
N LEU A 190 -6.89 10.99 14.86
CA LEU A 190 -6.01 11.85 15.67
C LEU A 190 -6.27 11.71 17.18
N GLY A 191 -7.44 11.23 17.56
CA GLY A 191 -7.83 10.94 18.94
C GLY A 191 -7.84 9.45 19.31
N ASP A 192 -7.33 8.56 18.45
CA ASP A 192 -7.35 7.11 18.71
C ASP A 192 -6.58 6.75 19.98
N SER A 193 -7.07 5.73 20.70
CA SER A 193 -6.41 5.21 21.91
C SER A 193 -5.00 4.66 21.64
N ALA A 194 -4.77 4.10 20.45
CA ALA A 194 -3.48 3.57 20.02
C ALA A 194 -2.61 4.68 19.43
N GLU A 195 -1.43 4.89 20.01
CA GLU A 195 -0.49 5.92 19.56
C GLU A 195 -0.06 5.77 18.10
N LEU A 196 0.06 4.54 17.61
CA LEU A 196 0.46 4.26 16.24
C LEU A 196 -0.61 4.68 15.22
N VAL A 197 -1.90 4.60 15.58
CA VAL A 197 -3.00 5.09 14.74
C VAL A 197 -2.97 6.62 14.68
N ARG A 198 -2.78 7.30 15.84
CA ARG A 198 -2.60 8.76 15.89
C ARG A 198 -1.39 9.21 15.07
N ALA A 199 -0.27 8.49 15.21
CA ALA A 199 0.95 8.78 14.47
C ALA A 199 0.75 8.65 12.94
N GLU A 200 0.01 7.64 12.47
CA GLU A 200 -0.29 7.47 11.05
C GLU A 200 -1.21 8.57 10.52
N ALA A 201 -2.24 8.94 11.28
CA ALA A 201 -3.12 10.06 10.92
C ALA A 201 -2.35 11.39 10.77
N VAL A 202 -1.40 11.65 11.68
CA VAL A 202 -0.48 12.80 11.60
C VAL A 202 0.38 12.76 10.35
N ILE A 203 0.96 11.58 10.03
CA ILE A 203 1.79 11.39 8.83
C ILE A 203 0.95 11.62 7.57
N LEU A 204 -0.26 11.09 7.54
CA LEU A 204 -1.17 11.27 6.40
C LEU A 204 -1.47 12.75 6.17
N LEU A 205 -1.86 13.50 7.22
CA LEU A 205 -2.11 14.94 7.10
C LEU A 205 -0.91 15.70 6.52
N GLY A 206 0.31 15.34 6.93
CA GLY A 206 1.54 15.94 6.39
C GLY A 206 1.82 15.61 4.92
N LYS A 207 1.22 14.54 4.38
CA LYS A 207 1.36 14.12 2.98
C LYS A 207 0.31 14.75 2.05
N LEU A 208 -0.81 15.23 2.58
CA LEU A 208 -1.93 15.73 1.77
C LEU A 208 -1.67 17.11 1.16
N HIS A 209 -0.62 17.82 1.58
CA HIS A 209 -0.27 19.17 1.09
C HIS A 209 -1.42 20.20 1.20
N GLU A 210 -2.25 20.08 2.23
CA GLU A 210 -3.35 20.99 2.53
C GLU A 210 -3.12 21.73 3.85
N PRO A 211 -2.19 22.71 3.93
CA PRO A 211 -1.79 23.34 5.18
C PRO A 211 -2.96 24.03 5.90
N THR A 212 -3.86 24.66 5.17
CA THR A 212 -5.01 25.37 5.75
C THR A 212 -5.95 24.43 6.53
N TRP A 213 -6.11 23.21 6.07
CA TRP A 213 -6.93 22.20 6.76
C TRP A 213 -6.13 21.45 7.84
N ALA A 214 -4.91 21.03 7.52
CA ALA A 214 -4.14 20.13 8.37
C ALA A 214 -3.49 20.83 9.57
N THR A 215 -2.99 22.07 9.42
CA THR A 215 -2.23 22.76 10.48
C THR A 215 -3.02 22.93 11.78
N PRO A 216 -4.27 23.41 11.77
CA PRO A 216 -5.06 23.54 13.01
C PRO A 216 -5.30 22.21 13.73
N LEU A 217 -5.41 21.11 12.99
CA LEU A 217 -5.58 19.75 13.53
C LEU A 217 -4.30 19.19 14.14
N LEU A 218 -3.15 19.56 13.59
CA LEU A 218 -1.84 19.07 14.03
C LEU A 218 -1.31 19.79 15.25
N LYS A 219 -1.49 21.10 15.38
CA LYS A 219 -0.93 21.92 16.49
C LYS A 219 -1.14 21.31 17.88
N PRO A 220 -2.34 20.84 18.27
CA PRO A 220 -2.58 20.23 19.58
C PRO A 220 -1.72 18.99 19.85
N LEU A 221 -1.36 18.25 18.81
CA LEU A 221 -0.60 16.99 18.91
C LEU A 221 0.90 17.20 19.16
N LEU A 222 1.39 18.44 19.15
CA LEU A 222 2.71 18.78 19.69
C LEU A 222 2.81 18.50 21.20
N GLY A 223 1.67 18.39 21.89
CA GLY A 223 1.57 18.02 23.30
C GLY A 223 1.10 16.57 23.53
N ASP A 224 1.07 15.69 22.51
CA ASP A 224 0.65 14.31 22.69
C ASP A 224 1.53 13.56 23.71
N ASN A 225 0.92 12.61 24.42
CA ASN A 225 1.65 11.77 25.38
C ASN A 225 2.74 10.92 24.72
N SER A 226 2.55 10.50 23.46
CA SER A 226 3.53 9.71 22.70
C SER A 226 4.61 10.61 22.08
N ALA A 227 5.86 10.31 22.37
CA ALA A 227 7.02 10.95 21.73
C ALA A 227 7.00 10.78 20.21
N GLN A 228 6.54 9.62 19.73
CA GLN A 228 6.44 9.33 18.29
C GLN A 228 5.39 10.24 17.61
N VAL A 229 4.24 10.46 18.25
CA VAL A 229 3.20 11.37 17.74
C VAL A 229 3.72 12.81 17.71
N ARG A 230 4.34 13.31 18.79
CA ARG A 230 4.93 14.66 18.84
C ARG A 230 5.98 14.86 17.74
N LYS A 231 6.89 13.89 17.57
CA LYS A 231 7.91 13.88 16.52
C LYS A 231 7.32 13.96 15.12
N ASN A 232 6.34 13.09 14.83
CA ASN A 232 5.68 13.07 13.52
C ASN A 232 4.89 14.35 13.26
N THR A 233 4.30 14.95 14.32
CA THR A 233 3.59 16.23 14.23
C THR A 233 4.53 17.35 13.80
N ALA A 234 5.71 17.48 14.43
CA ALA A 234 6.70 18.47 14.04
C ALA A 234 7.15 18.31 12.59
N LEU A 235 7.42 17.06 12.16
CA LEU A 235 7.80 16.77 10.77
C LEU A 235 6.66 17.06 9.77
N SER A 236 5.42 16.80 10.13
CA SER A 236 4.26 17.05 9.26
C SER A 236 4.00 18.54 9.11
N LEU A 237 4.07 19.31 10.19
CA LEU A 237 3.98 20.78 10.14
C LEU A 237 5.09 21.39 9.28
N MET A 238 6.32 20.90 9.41
CA MET A 238 7.44 21.32 8.57
C MET A 238 7.19 21.04 7.09
N LYS A 239 6.75 19.80 6.75
CA LYS A 239 6.45 19.40 5.36
C LYS A 239 5.33 20.23 4.73
N LEU A 240 4.36 20.64 5.52
CA LEU A 240 3.25 21.50 5.09
C LEU A 240 3.67 22.96 4.89
N GLY A 241 4.87 23.36 5.31
CA GLY A 241 5.27 24.75 5.31
C GLY A 241 4.45 25.62 6.28
N ALA A 242 3.99 25.04 7.39
CA ALA A 242 3.06 25.64 8.33
C ALA A 242 3.74 26.75 9.18
N ILE A 243 4.02 27.89 8.56
CA ILE A 243 4.71 29.03 9.21
C ILE A 243 3.92 29.54 10.43
N ASP A 244 2.59 29.48 10.38
CA ASP A 244 1.70 29.88 11.49
C ASP A 244 1.77 28.92 12.71
N ALA A 245 2.43 27.78 12.59
CA ALA A 245 2.70 26.86 13.69
C ALA A 245 4.05 27.15 14.41
N LEU A 246 4.86 28.10 13.95
CA LEU A 246 6.15 28.43 14.57
C LEU A 246 6.05 28.71 16.08
N PRO A 247 5.11 29.53 16.59
CA PRO A 247 5.00 29.77 18.03
C PRO A 247 4.68 28.50 18.83
N ASP A 248 3.85 27.60 18.27
CA ASP A 248 3.47 26.34 18.91
C ASP A 248 4.67 25.38 18.97
N LEU A 249 5.44 25.29 17.86
CA LEU A 249 6.67 24.49 17.79
C LEU A 249 7.74 24.99 18.76
N GLU A 250 7.94 26.31 18.89
CA GLU A 250 8.89 26.92 19.81
C GLU A 250 8.51 26.65 21.26
N SER A 251 7.23 26.78 21.59
CA SER A 251 6.69 26.44 22.91
C SER A 251 6.91 24.97 23.24
N ALA A 252 6.62 24.07 22.30
CA ALA A 252 6.85 22.64 22.45
C ALA A 252 8.35 22.32 22.64
N ALA A 253 9.24 22.92 21.86
CA ALA A 253 10.68 22.71 21.97
C ALA A 253 11.24 23.19 23.32
N GLY A 254 10.65 24.25 23.91
CA GLY A 254 11.00 24.76 25.22
C GLY A 254 10.71 23.77 26.35
N SER A 255 9.63 23.05 26.28
CA SER A 255 9.15 22.09 27.28
C SER A 255 9.52 20.62 27.00
N GLU A 256 10.01 20.29 25.79
CA GLU A 256 10.29 18.91 25.39
C GLU A 256 11.51 18.34 26.14
N ALA A 257 11.27 17.21 26.80
CA ALA A 257 12.30 16.48 27.56
C ALA A 257 12.90 15.29 26.78
N SER A 258 12.20 14.78 25.73
CA SER A 258 12.69 13.65 24.97
C SER A 258 13.90 14.02 24.09
N PRO A 259 15.03 13.29 24.24
CA PRO A 259 16.22 13.52 23.42
C PRO A 259 16.01 13.16 21.95
N GLU A 260 14.98 12.41 21.61
CA GLU A 260 14.64 12.04 20.23
C GLU A 260 13.70 13.06 19.55
N VAL A 261 12.86 13.74 20.32
CA VAL A 261 11.88 14.69 19.79
C VAL A 261 12.44 16.09 19.67
N LYS A 262 13.17 16.55 20.69
CA LYS A 262 13.70 17.92 20.76
C LYS A 262 14.54 18.33 19.54
N PRO A 263 15.48 17.51 19.02
CA PRO A 263 16.23 17.85 17.81
C PRO A 263 15.32 18.01 16.58
N ILE A 264 14.24 17.22 16.49
CA ILE A 264 13.30 17.30 15.37
C ILE A 264 12.45 18.59 15.43
N LEU A 265 11.99 18.98 16.61
CA LEU A 265 11.32 20.27 16.81
C LEU A 265 12.22 21.43 16.37
N ASN A 266 13.48 21.45 16.81
CA ASN A 266 14.45 22.49 16.44
C ASN A 266 14.72 22.52 14.93
N LEU A 267 14.85 21.34 14.28
CA LEU A 267 15.00 21.23 12.83
C LEU A 267 13.77 21.80 12.11
N SER A 268 12.58 21.45 12.56
CA SER A 268 11.32 21.91 11.96
C SER A 268 11.19 23.44 12.07
N ILE A 269 11.53 24.02 13.22
CA ILE A 269 11.54 25.47 13.44
C ILE A 269 12.54 26.15 12.47
N GLN A 270 13.76 25.62 12.37
CA GLN A 270 14.79 26.18 11.49
C GLN A 270 14.35 26.20 10.03
N GLN A 271 13.80 25.08 9.54
CA GLN A 271 13.34 24.96 8.15
C GLN A 271 12.17 25.91 7.85
N LEU A 272 11.20 26.02 8.77
CA LEU A 272 10.07 26.92 8.58
C LEU A 272 10.48 28.40 8.62
N ARG A 273 11.44 28.78 9.46
CA ARG A 273 11.99 30.15 9.48
C ARG A 273 12.71 30.50 8.18
N GLN A 274 13.51 29.57 7.64
CA GLN A 274 14.17 29.75 6.35
C GLN A 274 13.14 29.92 5.23
N HIS A 275 12.11 29.09 5.21
CA HIS A 275 10.99 29.20 4.26
C HIS A 275 10.27 30.56 4.34
N GLN A 276 10.13 31.10 5.56
CA GLN A 276 9.51 32.40 5.78
C GLN A 276 10.38 33.55 5.26
N GLU A 277 11.71 33.44 5.36
CA GLU A 277 12.67 34.41 4.84
C GLU A 277 12.66 34.41 3.31
N ASP A 278 12.80 33.24 2.70
CA ASP A 278 12.78 33.06 1.24
C ASP A 278 11.48 33.61 0.61
N SER A 279 10.35 33.45 1.30
CA SER A 279 9.04 33.95 0.83
C SER A 279 8.86 35.47 0.94
N LYS A 280 9.76 36.18 1.65
CA LYS A 280 9.76 37.66 1.76
C LYS A 280 10.67 38.32 0.73
N GLU A 281 11.63 37.58 0.18
CA GLU A 281 12.62 38.08 -0.77
C GLU A 281 12.20 37.86 -2.25
N GLY A 282 11.18 37.02 -2.53
CA GLY A 282 10.63 36.77 -3.85
C GLY A 282 9.30 37.49 -4.08
#